data_ca5ccebeff5f9ca6a571affd3a5f63dc
#
_entry.id   ca5ccebeff5f9ca6a571affd3a5f63dc
#
_cell.length_a   1.000
_cell.length_b   1.000
_cell.length_c   1.000
_cell.angle_alpha   90.00
_cell.angle_beta   90.00
_cell.angle_gamma   90.00
#
_symmetry.space_group_name_H-M   'P 1'
#
loop_
_entity.id
_entity.type
_entity.pdbx_description
1 polymer ?
#
loop_
_entity_poly.entity_id
_entity_poly.type
_entity_poly.pdbx_seq_one_letter_code
_entity_poly.pdbx_strand_id
1 'polypeptide(L)'
;MIRPGRLCLPTYVKFGKAESLPTDEKSAREVADLSALGLVQADAEQTTSEQLVLRVTAKGQPFVDGGKLCLAQYRYGRLKGTADQRVSEGGRGMINAKIEPIIEPLPGVNPDWLSGIHSIVSIRGMDAELVDTAQGWTANSVSLY
;
A
#
# COMPACT_ATOMS: atom_id res chain seq x y z
N MET A 1 15.70 2.27 14.16
CA MET A 1 15.12 3.17 13.13
C MET A 1 13.96 2.48 12.45
N ILE A 2 12.83 3.15 12.37
CA ILE A 2 11.64 2.61 11.71
C ILE A 2 11.71 2.96 10.22
N ARG A 3 11.67 1.93 9.36
CA ARG A 3 11.81 2.13 7.90
C ARG A 3 10.49 2.53 7.26
N PRO A 4 10.50 3.43 6.26
CA PRO A 4 9.30 3.72 5.49
C PRO A 4 8.87 2.50 4.67
N GLY A 5 7.58 2.40 4.40
CA GLY A 5 7.02 1.37 3.54
C GLY A 5 6.57 1.93 2.21
N ARG A 6 6.44 1.05 1.22
CA ARG A 6 5.92 1.40 -0.09
C ARG A 6 4.45 1.06 -0.21
N LEU A 7 3.72 1.86 -0.96
CA LEU A 7 2.34 1.60 -1.33
C LEU A 7 2.31 1.12 -2.78
N CYS A 8 2.03 -0.17 -2.96
CA CYS A 8 2.02 -0.82 -4.27
C CYS A 8 0.61 -1.32 -4.58
N LEU A 9 0.15 -1.08 -5.80
CA LEU A 9 -1.22 -1.34 -6.24
C LEU A 9 -1.25 -2.10 -7.58
N PRO A 10 -2.29 -2.84 -7.88
CA PRO A 10 -3.43 -3.18 -7.03
C PRO A 10 -3.05 -4.19 -5.95
N THR A 11 -3.78 -4.20 -4.84
CA THR A 11 -3.42 -5.04 -3.68
C THR A 11 -3.77 -6.51 -3.88
N TYR A 12 -4.78 -6.83 -4.70
CA TYR A 12 -5.32 -8.18 -4.83
C TYR A 12 -4.83 -8.95 -6.07
N VAL A 13 -4.17 -8.30 -7.02
CA VAL A 13 -3.77 -8.94 -8.28
C VAL A 13 -2.38 -8.50 -8.71
N LYS A 14 -1.67 -9.39 -9.38
CA LYS A 14 -0.39 -9.09 -10.03
C LYS A 14 -0.57 -8.97 -11.53
N PHE A 15 0.20 -8.09 -12.17
CA PHE A 15 0.14 -7.90 -13.61
C PHE A 15 0.48 -9.17 -14.38
N GLY A 16 -0.25 -9.41 -15.45
CA GLY A 16 -0.05 -10.56 -16.33
C GLY A 16 -0.59 -11.88 -15.82
N LYS A 17 -1.17 -11.92 -14.63
CA LYS A 17 -1.78 -13.12 -14.06
C LYS A 17 -3.29 -13.02 -14.10
N ALA A 18 -3.94 -14.15 -14.43
CA ALA A 18 -5.39 -14.24 -14.38
C ALA A 18 -5.85 -14.34 -12.92
N GLU A 19 -6.74 -13.45 -12.55
CA GLU A 19 -7.35 -13.43 -11.21
C GLU A 19 -8.85 -13.32 -11.35
N SER A 20 -9.58 -13.75 -10.33
CA SER A 20 -11.02 -13.55 -10.29
C SER A 20 -11.36 -12.06 -10.37
N LEU A 21 -12.51 -11.73 -10.96
CA LEU A 21 -12.98 -10.35 -10.93
C LEU A 21 -13.13 -9.87 -9.49
N PRO A 22 -12.84 -8.58 -9.24
CA PRO A 22 -12.98 -8.06 -7.88
C PRO A 22 -14.44 -8.15 -7.43
N THR A 23 -14.65 -8.72 -6.25
CA THR A 23 -15.98 -8.90 -5.68
C THR A 23 -16.34 -7.78 -4.70
N ASP A 24 -15.36 -7.04 -4.23
CA ASP A 24 -15.55 -5.92 -3.31
C ASP A 24 -15.36 -4.59 -4.04
N GLU A 25 -16.06 -3.58 -3.54
CA GLU A 25 -16.05 -2.24 -4.12
C GLU A 25 -14.66 -1.60 -4.06
N LYS A 26 -13.92 -1.82 -3.00
CA LYS A 26 -12.59 -1.26 -2.81
C LYS A 26 -11.63 -1.72 -3.90
N SER A 27 -11.58 -3.02 -4.16
CA SER A 27 -10.69 -3.59 -5.18
C SER A 27 -11.09 -3.16 -6.60
N ALA A 28 -12.39 -3.13 -6.88
CA ALA A 28 -12.89 -2.65 -8.16
C ALA A 28 -12.54 -1.19 -8.40
N ARG A 29 -12.65 -0.35 -7.38
CA ARG A 29 -12.32 1.06 -7.47
C ARG A 29 -10.82 1.29 -7.66
N GLU A 30 -9.99 0.49 -7.02
CA GLU A 30 -8.54 0.57 -7.17
C GLU A 30 -8.12 0.35 -8.62
N VAL A 31 -8.67 -0.67 -9.28
CA VAL A 31 -8.43 -0.93 -10.69
C VAL A 31 -8.97 0.21 -11.56
N ALA A 32 -10.17 0.68 -11.27
CA ALA A 32 -10.79 1.78 -12.02
C ALA A 32 -9.97 3.07 -11.92
N ASP A 33 -9.46 3.40 -10.74
CA ASP A 33 -8.64 4.58 -10.54
C ASP A 33 -7.32 4.50 -11.32
N LEU A 34 -6.64 3.36 -11.26
CA LEU A 34 -5.41 3.15 -12.01
C LEU A 34 -5.65 3.18 -13.53
N SER A 35 -6.76 2.65 -13.99
CA SER A 35 -7.14 2.68 -15.41
C SER A 35 -7.46 4.11 -15.86
N ALA A 36 -8.18 4.88 -15.05
CA ALA A 36 -8.51 6.27 -15.35
C ALA A 36 -7.27 7.15 -15.47
N LEU A 37 -6.23 6.85 -14.72
CA LEU A 37 -4.94 7.54 -14.80
C LEU A 37 -4.08 7.07 -16.00
N GLY A 38 -4.52 6.05 -16.73
CA GLY A 38 -3.79 5.50 -17.84
C GLY A 38 -2.57 4.67 -17.47
N LEU A 39 -2.50 4.18 -16.25
CA LEU A 39 -1.36 3.41 -15.73
C LEU A 39 -1.48 1.92 -15.97
N VAL A 40 -2.71 1.41 -16.02
CA VAL A 40 -3.01 0.01 -16.29
C VAL A 40 -4.15 -0.11 -17.29
N GLN A 41 -4.27 -1.29 -17.89
CA GLN A 41 -5.40 -1.65 -18.76
C GLN A 41 -5.67 -3.14 -18.63
N ALA A 42 -6.92 -3.53 -18.87
CA ALA A 42 -7.27 -4.94 -18.96
C ALA A 42 -6.75 -5.50 -20.28
N ASP A 43 -6.18 -6.71 -20.24
CA ASP A 43 -5.81 -7.43 -21.46
C ASP A 43 -7.09 -7.92 -22.11
N ALA A 44 -7.42 -7.38 -23.30
CA ALA A 44 -8.66 -7.66 -24.00
C ALA A 44 -8.78 -9.12 -24.45
N GLU A 45 -7.65 -9.79 -24.72
CA GLU A 45 -7.65 -11.18 -25.18
C GLU A 45 -7.79 -12.19 -24.05
N GLN A 46 -7.24 -11.88 -22.87
CA GLN A 46 -7.19 -12.79 -21.73
C GLN A 46 -8.24 -12.50 -20.66
N THR A 47 -8.80 -11.29 -20.64
CA THR A 47 -9.85 -10.94 -19.70
C THR A 47 -11.18 -11.49 -20.19
N THR A 48 -11.89 -12.19 -19.29
CA THR A 48 -13.20 -12.79 -19.56
C THR A 48 -14.23 -12.26 -18.58
N SER A 49 -15.46 -12.75 -18.65
CA SER A 49 -16.52 -12.43 -17.69
C SER A 49 -16.23 -12.98 -16.29
N GLU A 50 -15.30 -13.92 -16.15
CA GLU A 50 -15.00 -14.58 -14.89
C GLU A 50 -13.62 -14.25 -14.33
N GLN A 51 -12.71 -13.74 -15.18
CA GLN A 51 -11.35 -13.42 -14.74
C GLN A 51 -10.82 -12.16 -15.39
N LEU A 52 -9.95 -11.48 -14.65
CA LEU A 52 -9.29 -10.25 -15.07
C LEU A 52 -7.80 -10.50 -15.23
N VAL A 53 -7.24 -10.05 -16.35
CA VAL A 53 -5.80 -9.96 -16.53
C VAL A 53 -5.45 -8.50 -16.76
N LEU A 54 -4.70 -7.92 -15.83
CA LEU A 54 -4.25 -6.54 -15.95
C LEU A 54 -2.85 -6.47 -16.54
N ARG A 55 -2.65 -5.48 -17.38
CA ARG A 55 -1.33 -5.13 -17.91
C ARG A 55 -1.01 -3.68 -17.58
N VAL A 56 0.26 -3.43 -17.34
CA VAL A 56 0.73 -2.07 -17.10
C VAL A 56 0.96 -1.41 -18.47
N THR A 57 0.61 -0.12 -18.56
CA THR A 57 0.87 0.69 -19.75
C THR A 57 2.32 1.19 -19.76
N ALA A 58 2.77 1.74 -20.90
CA ALA A 58 4.09 2.36 -20.97
C ALA A 58 4.27 3.47 -19.92
N LYS A 59 3.20 4.19 -19.60
CA LYS A 59 3.21 5.25 -18.58
C LYS A 59 3.49 4.70 -17.18
N GLY A 60 2.95 3.52 -16.86
CA GLY A 60 3.13 2.88 -15.56
C GLY A 60 4.39 2.03 -15.45
N GLN A 61 4.97 1.62 -16.57
CA GLN A 61 6.08 0.66 -16.60
C GLN A 61 7.27 1.02 -15.71
N PRO A 62 7.72 2.29 -15.63
CA PRO A 62 8.86 2.67 -14.79
C PRO A 62 8.65 2.41 -13.30
N PHE A 63 7.42 2.21 -12.86
CA PHE A 63 7.07 2.10 -11.44
C PHE A 63 6.68 0.68 -11.03
N VAL A 64 6.86 -0.29 -11.91
CA VAL A 64 6.55 -1.68 -11.61
C VAL A 64 7.63 -2.29 -10.73
N ASP A 65 7.20 -2.92 -9.65
CA ASP A 65 8.06 -3.69 -8.76
C ASP A 65 7.25 -4.86 -8.18
N GLY A 66 7.78 -6.06 -8.33
CA GLY A 66 7.13 -7.26 -7.81
C GLY A 66 5.75 -7.55 -8.41
N GLY A 67 5.51 -7.13 -9.65
CA GLY A 67 4.23 -7.34 -10.34
C GLY A 67 3.14 -6.35 -9.94
N LYS A 68 3.52 -5.23 -9.32
CA LYS A 68 2.60 -4.16 -8.91
C LYS A 68 3.20 -2.81 -9.22
N LEU A 69 2.36 -1.77 -9.20
CA LEU A 69 2.80 -0.38 -9.34
C LEU A 69 3.11 0.20 -7.97
N CYS A 70 4.34 0.58 -7.74
CA CYS A 70 4.76 1.24 -6.51
C CYS A 70 4.88 2.73 -6.77
N LEU A 71 3.88 3.49 -6.33
CA LEU A 71 3.72 4.90 -6.65
C LEU A 71 4.03 5.82 -5.48
N ALA A 72 3.90 5.33 -4.28
CA ALA A 72 4.05 6.14 -3.08
C ALA A 72 4.80 5.40 -2.00
N GLN A 73 5.28 6.14 -1.04
CA GLN A 73 5.83 5.61 0.20
C GLN A 73 5.18 6.30 1.38
N TYR A 74 5.15 5.62 2.52
CA TYR A 74 4.72 6.23 3.76
C TYR A 74 5.86 6.26 4.75
N ARG A 75 5.90 7.33 5.53
CA ARG A 75 6.82 7.50 6.67
C ARG A 75 6.00 7.66 7.93
N TYR A 76 6.62 7.38 9.04
CA TYR A 76 6.03 7.61 10.35
C TYR A 76 6.04 9.10 10.62
N GLY A 77 4.87 9.68 10.72
CA GLY A 77 4.70 11.06 11.10
C GLY A 77 4.54 11.21 12.61
N ARG A 78 3.57 12.02 13.01
CA ARG A 78 3.33 12.30 14.42
C ARG A 78 2.69 11.11 15.14
N LEU A 79 3.19 10.80 16.33
CA LEU A 79 2.54 9.85 17.23
C LEU A 79 1.23 10.46 17.74
N LYS A 80 0.11 9.79 17.50
CA LYS A 80 -1.21 10.23 17.96
C LYS A 80 -1.57 9.65 19.32
N GLY A 81 -1.05 8.47 19.65
CA GLY A 81 -1.32 7.83 20.91
C GLY A 81 -0.75 6.43 20.96
N THR A 82 -0.77 5.87 22.15
CA THR A 82 -0.35 4.50 22.40
C THR A 82 -1.50 3.76 23.07
N ALA A 83 -1.64 2.48 22.75
CA ALA A 83 -2.56 1.58 23.41
C ALA A 83 -1.79 0.31 23.74
N ASP A 84 -2.13 -0.33 24.87
CA ASP A 84 -1.61 -1.64 25.26
C ASP A 84 -0.08 -1.76 25.30
N GLN A 85 0.50 -1.45 26.44
CA GLN A 85 1.87 -1.85 26.71
C GLN A 85 1.88 -3.32 27.15
N ARG A 86 2.70 -4.12 26.47
CA ARG A 86 2.86 -5.54 26.76
C ARG A 86 4.34 -5.89 26.85
N VAL A 87 4.62 -7.02 27.47
CA VAL A 87 5.97 -7.58 27.48
C VAL A 87 5.97 -8.81 26.59
N SER A 88 6.88 -8.87 25.63
CA SER A 88 7.04 -10.02 24.76
C SER A 88 7.60 -11.24 25.51
N GLU A 89 7.56 -12.42 24.89
CA GLU A 89 8.12 -13.64 25.46
C GLU A 89 9.60 -13.50 25.81
N GLY A 90 10.34 -12.66 25.08
CA GLY A 90 11.74 -12.38 25.38
C GLY A 90 11.97 -11.32 26.46
N GLY A 91 10.92 -10.88 27.15
CA GLY A 91 11.02 -9.84 28.19
C GLY A 91 11.16 -8.42 27.65
N ARG A 92 10.99 -8.22 26.35
CA ARG A 92 11.09 -6.90 25.73
C ARG A 92 9.75 -6.18 25.74
N GLY A 93 9.78 -4.87 25.91
CA GLY A 93 8.57 -4.06 25.86
C GLY A 93 7.95 -4.03 24.47
N MET A 94 6.63 -4.07 24.43
CA MET A 94 5.84 -3.95 23.19
C MET A 94 4.77 -2.88 23.39
N ILE A 95 4.55 -2.06 22.38
CA ILE A 95 3.57 -0.98 22.39
C ILE A 95 2.82 -1.00 21.06
N ASN A 96 1.50 -0.86 21.12
CA ASN A 96 0.70 -0.53 19.96
C ASN A 96 0.60 1.00 19.86
N ALA A 97 1.10 1.55 18.77
CA ALA A 97 1.12 2.98 18.56
C ALA A 97 0.18 3.37 17.41
N LYS A 98 -0.57 4.45 17.61
CA LYS A 98 -1.33 5.10 16.55
C LYS A 98 -0.50 6.25 16.01
N ILE A 99 -0.24 6.22 14.73
CA ILE A 99 0.68 7.14 14.07
C ILE A 99 -0.03 7.79 12.89
N GLU A 100 0.23 9.06 12.69
CA GLU A 100 -0.19 9.76 11.49
C GLU A 100 0.84 9.50 10.38
N PRO A 101 0.46 8.82 9.29
CA PRO A 101 1.41 8.55 8.21
C PRO A 101 1.65 9.79 7.38
N ILE A 102 2.86 9.92 6.87
CA ILE A 102 3.20 10.90 5.85
C ILE A 102 3.34 10.15 4.54
N ILE A 103 2.46 10.44 3.58
CA ILE A 103 2.44 9.75 2.29
C ILE A 103 3.03 10.67 1.22
N GLU A 104 4.02 10.17 0.52
CA GLU A 104 4.76 10.91 -0.49
C GLU A 104 4.83 10.11 -1.79
N PRO A 105 4.82 10.79 -2.95
CA PRO A 105 5.12 10.09 -4.20
C PRO A 105 6.55 9.57 -4.20
N LEU A 106 6.77 8.42 -4.79
CA LEU A 106 8.12 7.92 -5.05
C LEU A 106 8.78 8.79 -6.13
N PRO A 107 10.14 8.82 -6.18
CA PRO A 107 10.84 9.60 -7.19
C PRO A 107 10.35 9.30 -8.61
N GLY A 108 10.09 10.36 -9.38
CA GLY A 108 9.60 10.25 -10.74
C GLY A 108 8.09 10.09 -10.90
N VAL A 109 7.37 9.81 -9.82
CA VAL A 109 5.91 9.71 -9.84
C VAL A 109 5.30 11.10 -9.86
N ASN A 110 4.33 11.32 -10.75
CA ASN A 110 3.57 12.56 -10.77
C ASN A 110 2.69 12.62 -9.50
N PRO A 111 2.86 13.62 -8.63
CA PRO A 111 2.07 13.72 -7.40
C PRO A 111 0.55 13.76 -7.63
N ASP A 112 0.12 14.28 -8.78
CA ASP A 112 -1.31 14.38 -9.11
C ASP A 112 -1.97 13.01 -9.27
N TRP A 113 -1.20 11.98 -9.60
CA TRP A 113 -1.75 10.62 -9.67
C TRP A 113 -2.27 10.14 -8.32
N LEU A 114 -1.58 10.49 -7.24
CA LEU A 114 -1.96 10.01 -5.89
C LEU A 114 -3.33 10.56 -5.48
N SER A 115 -3.65 11.78 -5.87
CA SER A 115 -4.97 12.37 -5.57
C SER A 115 -6.10 11.69 -6.33
N GLY A 116 -5.81 11.00 -7.41
CA GLY A 116 -6.79 10.22 -8.18
C GLY A 116 -6.97 8.78 -7.72
N ILE A 117 -6.27 8.35 -6.69
CA ILE A 117 -6.33 6.96 -6.19
C ILE A 117 -6.99 6.95 -4.82
N HIS A 118 -8.25 6.50 -4.77
CA HIS A 118 -9.04 6.53 -3.54
C HIS A 118 -8.40 5.75 -2.39
N SER A 119 -7.82 4.59 -2.67
CA SER A 119 -7.17 3.77 -1.63
C SER A 119 -5.97 4.46 -0.97
N ILE A 120 -5.38 5.45 -1.64
CA ILE A 120 -4.30 6.27 -1.07
C ILE A 120 -4.86 7.46 -0.32
N VAL A 121 -5.76 8.24 -0.94
CA VAL A 121 -6.29 9.46 -0.30
C VAL A 121 -7.21 9.18 0.89
N SER A 122 -7.75 7.98 0.98
CA SER A 122 -8.60 7.57 2.09
C SER A 122 -7.84 7.05 3.30
N ILE A 123 -6.51 6.93 3.24
CA ILE A 123 -5.71 6.52 4.39
C ILE A 123 -5.82 7.58 5.48
N ARG A 124 -6.29 7.15 6.65
CA ARG A 124 -6.55 8.04 7.80
C ARG A 124 -5.51 7.92 8.89
N GLY A 125 -4.86 6.78 8.99
CA GLY A 125 -3.95 6.53 10.07
C GLY A 125 -3.15 5.26 9.87
N MET A 126 -2.32 4.98 10.86
CA MET A 126 -1.45 3.82 10.87
C MET A 126 -1.40 3.26 12.29
N ASP A 127 -1.59 1.95 12.41
CA ASP A 127 -1.32 1.22 13.64
C ASP A 127 0.00 0.48 13.48
N ALA A 128 0.89 0.64 14.45
CA ALA A 128 2.18 -0.04 14.46
C ALA A 128 2.37 -0.75 15.78
N GLU A 129 2.77 -2.01 15.72
CA GLU A 129 3.27 -2.72 16.88
C GLU A 129 4.77 -2.48 16.99
N LEU A 130 5.19 -1.78 18.02
CA LEU A 130 6.58 -1.44 18.25
C LEU A 130 7.18 -2.35 19.31
N VAL A 131 8.37 -2.85 19.05
CA VAL A 131 9.12 -3.70 19.98
C VAL A 131 10.39 -2.97 20.36
N ASP A 132 10.68 -2.93 21.66
CA ASP A 132 11.92 -2.38 22.17
C ASP A 132 13.09 -3.32 21.85
N THR A 133 14.10 -2.79 21.18
CA THR A 133 15.30 -3.53 20.81
C THR A 133 16.55 -2.79 21.29
N ALA A 134 17.70 -3.45 21.17
CA ALA A 134 18.99 -2.84 21.49
C ALA A 134 19.29 -1.60 20.65
N GLN A 135 18.66 -1.50 19.45
CA GLN A 135 18.80 -0.36 18.55
C GLN A 135 17.62 0.64 18.68
N GLY A 136 16.81 0.51 19.73
CA GLY A 136 15.63 1.33 19.94
C GLY A 136 14.34 0.63 19.53
N TRP A 137 13.27 1.41 19.35
CA TRP A 137 11.97 0.87 18.98
C TRP A 137 11.95 0.49 17.50
N THR A 138 11.48 -0.72 17.21
CA THR A 138 11.37 -1.25 15.85
C THR A 138 9.94 -1.70 15.59
N ALA A 139 9.42 -1.42 14.40
CA ALA A 139 8.09 -1.89 14.02
C ALA A 139 8.13 -3.40 13.72
N ASN A 140 7.31 -4.16 14.43
CA ASN A 140 7.11 -5.59 14.20
C ASN A 140 5.99 -5.82 13.18
N SER A 141 4.94 -4.99 13.22
CA SER A 141 3.86 -5.01 12.25
C SER A 141 3.32 -3.60 12.05
N VAL A 142 2.83 -3.32 10.86
CA VAL A 142 2.24 -2.03 10.48
C VAL A 142 0.98 -2.28 9.70
N SER A 143 -0.08 -1.55 10.02
CA SER A 143 -1.36 -1.60 9.33
C SER A 143 -1.84 -0.19 9.05
N LEU A 144 -2.15 0.11 7.79
CA LEU A 144 -2.74 1.37 7.36
C LEU A 144 -4.27 1.24 7.33
N TYR A 145 -4.99 2.28 7.74
CA TYR A 145 -6.45 2.30 7.69
C TYR A 145 -7.01 3.63 7.26
#